data_4be3e7c97f4691b28f43effd2c778deb
#
_entry.id   4be3e7c97f4691b28f43effd2c778deb
#
_cell.length_a   1.000
_cell.length_b   1.000
_cell.length_c   1.000
_cell.angle_alpha   90.00
_cell.angle_beta   90.00
_cell.angle_gamma   90.00
#
_symmetry.space_group_name_H-M   'P 1'
#
loop_
_entity.id
_entity.type
_entity.pdbx_description
1 polymer ?
#
loop_
_entity_poly.entity_id
_entity_poly.type
_entity_poly.pdbx_seq_one_letter_code
_entity_poly.pdbx_strand_id
1 'polypeptide(L)'
;MLKNKKFAFFDMDGTLIDSVGIWNQIDQKLIEKLANKTIDETTVQNDRDTQLKKFNAQPNPYLCYCQYLKDKYSAQISAEEIIKLRYEIDQDILQNIIDYKPQADLIIKKLKAKNFTLAITTTTKRTNMDIYRTLNKNINAKAPLDEYFDLIYTREDVSKIKPDPEVYQKAIQKF
;
A
#
# COMPACT_ATOMS: atom_id res chain seq x y z
N MET A 1 -5.75 26.02 -15.90
CA MET A 1 -4.78 24.96 -16.23
C MET A 1 -5.44 23.68 -16.76
N LEU A 2 -6.65 23.29 -16.33
CA LEU A 2 -7.36 22.08 -16.77
C LEU A 2 -8.43 22.32 -17.87
N LYS A 3 -8.43 23.51 -18.50
CA LYS A 3 -9.38 23.92 -19.52
C LYS A 3 -9.20 23.04 -20.77
N ASN A 4 -10.04 22.17 -21.12
CA ASN A 4 -10.01 21.17 -22.18
C ASN A 4 -9.46 19.76 -21.79
N LYS A 5 -9.14 19.50 -20.53
CA LYS A 5 -8.81 18.15 -20.06
C LYS A 5 -10.07 17.45 -19.59
N LYS A 6 -10.27 16.20 -20.05
CA LYS A 6 -11.45 15.39 -19.71
C LYS A 6 -11.12 14.22 -18.76
N PHE A 7 -9.84 13.87 -18.68
CA PHE A 7 -9.35 12.72 -17.91
C PHE A 7 -8.31 13.16 -16.89
N ALA A 8 -8.34 12.53 -15.73
CA ALA A 8 -7.30 12.66 -14.74
C ALA A 8 -6.90 11.25 -14.22
N PHE A 9 -5.62 10.95 -14.30
CA PHE A 9 -5.04 9.71 -13.82
C PHE A 9 -4.31 9.99 -12.51
N PHE A 10 -4.52 9.14 -11.53
CA PHE A 10 -3.90 9.25 -10.22
C PHE A 10 -3.11 7.99 -9.91
N ASP A 11 -1.96 8.15 -9.31
CA ASP A 11 -1.34 7.08 -8.55
C ASP A 11 -2.01 6.99 -7.17
N MET A 12 -1.89 5.85 -6.51
CA MET A 12 -2.52 5.62 -5.21
C MET A 12 -1.56 5.92 -4.06
N ASP A 13 -0.55 5.05 -3.88
CA ASP A 13 0.35 5.10 -2.74
C ASP A 13 1.27 6.33 -2.76
N GLY A 14 1.27 7.09 -1.68
CA GLY A 14 2.06 8.32 -1.57
C GLY A 14 1.55 9.50 -2.41
N THR A 15 0.51 9.30 -3.23
CA THR A 15 -0.13 10.34 -4.06
C THR A 15 -1.52 10.70 -3.56
N LEU A 16 -2.46 9.77 -3.61
CA LEU A 16 -3.82 9.96 -3.07
C LEU A 16 -3.87 9.68 -1.58
N ILE A 17 -3.20 8.62 -1.14
CA ILE A 17 -3.19 8.18 0.26
C ILE A 17 -1.81 8.35 0.90
N ASP A 18 -1.81 8.54 2.21
CA ASP A 18 -0.58 8.66 2.99
C ASP A 18 -0.11 7.29 3.46
N SER A 19 0.51 6.57 2.53
CA SER A 19 1.04 5.22 2.73
C SER A 19 2.58 5.15 2.71
N VAL A 20 3.26 6.30 2.61
CA VAL A 20 4.74 6.36 2.64
C VAL A 20 5.22 5.94 4.02
N GLY A 21 6.17 4.98 4.06
CA GLY A 21 6.71 4.46 5.32
C GLY A 21 5.84 3.43 6.04
N ILE A 22 4.64 3.13 5.53
CA ILE A 22 3.70 2.20 6.19
C ILE A 22 4.31 0.83 6.48
N TRP A 23 5.14 0.31 5.56
CA TRP A 23 5.81 -0.97 5.74
C TRP A 23 6.78 -0.98 6.92
N ASN A 24 7.43 0.16 7.19
CA ASN A 24 8.31 0.32 8.33
C ASN A 24 7.50 0.34 9.63
N GLN A 25 6.35 1.02 9.64
CA GLN A 25 5.44 1.03 10.79
C GLN A 25 4.87 -0.35 11.11
N ILE A 26 4.52 -1.14 10.08
CA ILE A 26 4.06 -2.52 10.25
C ILE A 26 5.16 -3.36 10.92
N ASP A 27 6.38 -3.28 10.40
CA ASP A 27 7.50 -4.05 10.93
C ASP A 27 7.92 -3.55 12.31
N GLN A 28 7.81 -2.24 12.58
CA GLN A 28 8.02 -1.68 13.93
C GLN A 28 7.02 -2.25 14.93
N LYS A 29 5.72 -2.21 14.62
CA LYS A 29 4.68 -2.79 15.48
C LYS A 29 4.84 -4.30 15.66
N LEU A 30 5.28 -5.01 14.62
CA LEU A 30 5.61 -6.42 14.73
C LEU A 30 6.72 -6.66 15.75
N ILE A 31 7.83 -5.94 15.63
CA ILE A 31 8.98 -6.08 16.53
C ILE A 31 8.61 -5.65 17.95
N GLU A 32 7.81 -4.60 18.12
CA GLU A 32 7.28 -4.20 19.43
C GLU A 32 6.55 -5.34 20.12
N LYS A 33 5.70 -6.07 19.39
CA LYS A 33 4.98 -7.24 19.91
C LYS A 33 5.91 -8.42 20.22
N LEU A 34 6.95 -8.65 19.42
CA LEU A 34 7.88 -9.77 19.65
C LEU A 34 8.86 -9.50 20.76
N ALA A 35 9.35 -8.29 20.90
CA ALA A 35 10.42 -7.89 21.79
C ALA A 35 9.95 -7.19 23.09
N ASN A 36 8.66 -6.82 23.14
CA ASN A 36 8.07 -5.99 24.19
C ASN A 36 8.85 -4.69 24.45
N LYS A 37 9.37 -4.09 23.37
CA LYS A 37 10.11 -2.83 23.42
C LYS A 37 9.94 -2.05 22.10
N THR A 38 9.93 -0.73 22.18
CA THR A 38 9.92 0.14 21.01
C THR A 38 11.32 0.22 20.40
N ILE A 39 11.38 0.12 19.07
CA ILE A 39 12.59 0.30 18.26
C ILE A 39 12.28 1.38 17.22
N ASP A 40 13.23 2.26 16.96
CA ASP A 40 13.01 3.31 15.97
C ASP A 40 12.84 2.76 14.55
N GLU A 41 12.03 3.46 13.76
CA GLU A 41 11.63 3.04 12.42
C GLU A 41 12.81 2.87 11.46
N THR A 42 13.82 3.73 11.56
CA THR A 42 15.02 3.69 10.70
C THR A 42 15.84 2.43 10.98
N THR A 43 16.00 2.08 12.26
CA THR A 43 16.69 0.85 12.68
C THR A 43 15.96 -0.38 12.15
N VAL A 44 14.62 -0.41 12.26
CA VAL A 44 13.79 -1.51 11.75
C VAL A 44 13.94 -1.63 10.24
N GLN A 45 13.85 -0.53 9.50
CA GLN A 45 14.02 -0.51 8.06
C GLN A 45 15.38 -1.04 7.62
N ASN A 46 16.45 -0.52 8.19
CA ASN A 46 17.81 -0.90 7.84
C ASN A 46 18.08 -2.39 8.12
N ASP A 47 17.59 -2.89 9.26
CA ASP A 47 17.72 -4.30 9.61
C ASP A 47 16.94 -5.19 8.64
N ARG A 48 15.67 -4.88 8.36
CA ARG A 48 14.86 -5.60 7.38
C ARG A 48 15.51 -5.64 6.00
N ASP A 49 15.91 -4.49 5.49
CA ASP A 49 16.46 -4.37 4.14
C ASP A 49 17.79 -5.13 4.02
N THR A 50 18.61 -5.10 5.06
CA THR A 50 19.86 -5.87 5.16
C THR A 50 19.58 -7.37 5.13
N GLN A 51 18.63 -7.86 5.93
CA GLN A 51 18.33 -9.28 6.02
C GLN A 51 17.63 -9.79 4.75
N LEU A 52 16.67 -9.05 4.20
CA LEU A 52 16.01 -9.45 2.95
C LEU A 52 16.99 -9.49 1.78
N LYS A 53 17.96 -8.57 1.71
CA LYS A 53 19.04 -8.62 0.72
C LYS A 53 19.90 -9.87 0.89
N LYS A 54 20.22 -10.26 2.13
CA LYS A 54 20.97 -11.48 2.46
C LYS A 54 20.21 -12.74 2.06
N PHE A 55 18.88 -12.75 2.22
CA PHE A 55 18.03 -13.89 1.95
C PHE A 55 17.42 -13.89 0.53
N ASN A 56 17.79 -12.98 -0.35
CA ASN A 56 17.13 -12.80 -1.65
C ASN A 56 17.18 -14.02 -2.57
N ALA A 57 18.17 -14.90 -2.39
CA ALA A 57 18.30 -16.16 -3.14
C ALA A 57 17.52 -17.34 -2.54
N GLN A 58 16.88 -17.16 -1.38
CA GLN A 58 16.08 -18.20 -0.73
C GLN A 58 14.69 -18.31 -1.38
N PRO A 59 14.05 -19.47 -1.37
CA PRO A 59 12.68 -19.65 -1.91
C PRO A 59 11.64 -18.74 -1.28
N ASN A 60 11.81 -18.43 -0.01
CA ASN A 60 10.95 -17.50 0.74
C ASN A 60 11.81 -16.57 1.62
N PRO A 61 12.34 -15.46 1.06
CA PRO A 61 13.18 -14.52 1.80
C PRO A 61 12.51 -13.95 3.05
N TYR A 62 11.19 -13.77 2.99
CA TYR A 62 10.45 -13.16 4.10
C TYR A 62 10.28 -14.14 5.28
N LEU A 63 10.10 -15.43 5.02
CA LEU A 63 10.09 -16.46 6.06
C LEU A 63 11.46 -16.54 6.78
N CYS A 64 12.55 -16.45 6.00
CA CYS A 64 13.90 -16.40 6.57
C CYS A 64 14.11 -15.15 7.44
N TYR A 65 13.54 -14.01 7.04
CA TYR A 65 13.53 -12.81 7.88
C TYR A 65 12.72 -13.00 9.17
N CYS A 66 11.56 -13.63 9.09
CA CYS A 66 10.77 -13.94 10.29
C CYS A 66 11.50 -14.94 11.24
N GLN A 67 12.20 -15.92 10.69
CA GLN A 67 13.06 -16.79 11.50
C GLN A 67 14.19 -16.00 12.17
N TYR A 68 14.84 -15.09 11.45
CA TYR A 68 15.83 -14.18 12.02
C TYR A 68 15.24 -13.32 13.17
N LEU A 69 14.03 -12.76 13.00
CA LEU A 69 13.36 -12.00 14.06
C LEU A 69 13.06 -12.86 15.29
N LYS A 70 12.59 -14.11 15.08
CA LYS A 70 12.37 -15.06 16.14
C LYS A 70 13.64 -15.26 16.98
N ASP A 71 14.75 -15.56 16.31
CA ASP A 71 16.03 -15.84 16.98
C ASP A 71 16.57 -14.59 17.69
N LYS A 72 16.53 -13.44 17.00
CA LYS A 72 17.02 -12.16 17.52
C LYS A 72 16.29 -11.69 18.78
N TYR A 73 14.99 -11.90 18.84
CA TYR A 73 14.15 -11.44 19.94
C TYR A 73 13.70 -12.58 20.88
N SER A 74 14.19 -13.79 20.66
CA SER A 74 13.83 -14.98 21.44
C SER A 74 12.31 -15.19 21.51
N ALA A 75 11.61 -14.92 20.38
CA ALA A 75 10.17 -15.01 20.31
C ALA A 75 9.69 -16.46 20.48
N GLN A 76 8.63 -16.66 21.28
CA GLN A 76 8.10 -17.97 21.61
C GLN A 76 7.19 -18.57 20.52
N ILE A 77 6.91 -17.81 19.47
CA ILE A 77 6.08 -18.24 18.32
C ILE A 77 6.96 -18.62 17.12
N SER A 78 6.41 -19.40 16.21
CA SER A 78 7.12 -19.85 14.99
C SER A 78 7.30 -18.71 13.97
N ALA A 79 8.18 -18.90 12.99
CA ALA A 79 8.36 -17.94 11.91
C ALA A 79 7.08 -17.75 11.06
N GLU A 80 6.30 -18.82 10.89
CA GLU A 80 5.01 -18.80 10.20
C GLU A 80 3.95 -18.02 11.00
N GLU A 81 3.96 -18.15 12.32
CA GLU A 81 3.08 -17.35 13.18
C GLU A 81 3.49 -15.87 13.18
N ILE A 82 4.79 -15.57 13.08
CA ILE A 82 5.28 -14.19 12.91
C ILE A 82 4.78 -13.59 11.59
N ILE A 83 4.81 -14.34 10.48
CA ILE A 83 4.22 -13.89 9.20
C ILE A 83 2.74 -13.60 9.35
N LYS A 84 2.00 -14.48 10.01
CA LYS A 84 0.57 -14.29 10.24
C LYS A 84 0.30 -13.05 11.09
N LEU A 85 1.04 -12.88 12.17
CA LEU A 85 0.93 -11.69 13.02
C LEU A 85 1.22 -10.40 12.26
N ARG A 86 2.25 -10.41 11.40
CA ARG A 86 2.54 -9.27 10.52
C ARG A 86 1.39 -8.96 9.58
N TYR A 87 0.78 -9.98 8.98
CA TYR A 87 -0.37 -9.81 8.11
C TYR A 87 -1.57 -9.20 8.87
N GLU A 88 -1.83 -9.63 10.10
CA GLU A 88 -2.89 -9.05 10.95
C GLU A 88 -2.64 -7.55 11.24
N ILE A 89 -1.38 -7.18 11.53
CA ILE A 89 -0.98 -5.78 11.73
C ILE A 89 -1.16 -4.97 10.44
N ASP A 90 -0.75 -5.54 9.30
CA ASP A 90 -0.91 -4.92 7.97
C ASP A 90 -2.39 -4.64 7.68
N GLN A 91 -3.26 -5.63 7.87
CA GLN A 91 -4.70 -5.49 7.67
C GLN A 91 -5.31 -4.39 8.56
N ASP A 92 -4.95 -4.34 9.83
CA ASP A 92 -5.43 -3.31 10.76
C ASP A 92 -5.02 -1.90 10.29
N ILE A 93 -3.78 -1.73 9.89
CA ILE A 93 -3.27 -0.44 9.41
C ILE A 93 -3.96 -0.01 8.11
N LEU A 94 -4.07 -0.93 7.13
CA LEU A 94 -4.70 -0.62 5.85
C LEU A 94 -6.19 -0.29 6.00
N GLN A 95 -6.88 -0.91 6.95
CA GLN A 95 -8.31 -0.68 7.17
C GLN A 95 -8.62 0.54 8.02
N ASN A 96 -7.80 0.84 9.03
CA ASN A 96 -8.14 1.77 10.10
C ASN A 96 -7.24 3.02 10.17
N ILE A 97 -6.02 2.96 9.69
CA ILE A 97 -5.02 4.04 9.84
C ILE A 97 -4.81 4.81 8.56
N ILE A 98 -4.65 4.12 7.41
CA ILE A 98 -4.44 4.77 6.12
C ILE A 98 -5.59 5.73 5.81
N ASP A 99 -5.23 6.93 5.36
CA ASP A 99 -6.16 7.99 4.99
C ASP A 99 -5.69 8.70 3.71
N TYR A 100 -6.56 9.50 3.14
CA TYR A 100 -6.19 10.42 2.07
C TYR A 100 -5.11 11.40 2.52
N LYS A 101 -4.20 11.73 1.62
CA LYS A 101 -3.33 12.90 1.83
C LYS A 101 -4.18 14.17 1.98
N PRO A 102 -3.67 15.18 2.69
CA PRO A 102 -4.41 16.43 2.90
C PRO A 102 -4.99 16.96 1.59
N GLN A 103 -6.29 17.20 1.55
CA GLN A 103 -7.08 17.71 0.43
C GLN A 103 -7.21 16.80 -0.80
N ALA A 104 -6.68 15.59 -0.81
CA ALA A 104 -6.79 14.69 -1.96
C ALA A 104 -8.26 14.32 -2.25
N ASP A 105 -9.04 14.01 -1.23
CA ASP A 105 -10.48 13.75 -1.33
C ASP A 105 -11.25 14.95 -1.92
N LEU A 106 -10.89 16.18 -1.53
CA LEU A 106 -11.52 17.40 -2.05
C LEU A 106 -11.18 17.62 -3.54
N ILE A 107 -9.96 17.29 -3.96
CA ILE A 107 -9.54 17.36 -5.37
C ILE A 107 -10.35 16.38 -6.21
N ILE A 108 -10.49 15.13 -5.75
CA ILE A 108 -11.29 14.09 -6.40
C ILE A 108 -12.73 14.57 -6.60
N LYS A 109 -13.38 15.03 -5.53
CA LYS A 109 -14.75 15.55 -5.56
C LYS A 109 -14.90 16.73 -6.52
N LYS A 110 -13.97 17.69 -6.50
CA LYS A 110 -13.99 18.86 -7.40
C LYS A 110 -13.83 18.49 -8.87
N LEU A 111 -12.98 17.51 -9.19
CA LEU A 111 -12.80 17.05 -10.56
C LEU A 111 -14.04 16.29 -11.05
N LYS A 112 -14.62 15.42 -10.21
CA LYS A 112 -15.86 14.72 -10.55
C LYS A 112 -17.03 15.68 -10.79
N ALA A 113 -17.18 16.69 -9.94
CA ALA A 113 -18.20 17.75 -10.11
C ALA A 113 -18.00 18.59 -11.40
N LYS A 114 -16.81 18.58 -12.00
CA LYS A 114 -16.50 19.18 -13.28
C LYS A 114 -16.57 18.21 -14.45
N ASN A 115 -17.18 17.06 -14.27
CA ASN A 115 -17.35 15.99 -15.25
C ASN A 115 -16.02 15.44 -15.81
N PHE A 116 -14.99 15.37 -14.96
CA PHE A 116 -13.78 14.63 -15.31
C PHE A 116 -14.02 13.15 -15.17
N THR A 117 -13.50 12.38 -16.10
CA THR A 117 -13.31 10.95 -15.97
C THR A 117 -12.05 10.71 -15.12
N LEU A 118 -12.18 9.98 -14.02
CA LEU A 118 -11.10 9.75 -13.07
C LEU A 118 -10.66 8.30 -13.14
N ALA A 119 -9.36 8.07 -13.19
CA ALA A 119 -8.80 6.73 -13.14
C ALA A 119 -7.66 6.64 -12.12
N ILE A 120 -7.61 5.53 -11.40
CA ILE A 120 -6.43 5.13 -10.63
C ILE A 120 -5.57 4.21 -11.50
N THR A 121 -4.28 4.53 -11.57
CA THR A 121 -3.27 3.72 -12.23
C THR A 121 -2.14 3.50 -11.24
N THR A 122 -2.06 2.31 -10.65
CA THR A 122 -1.13 2.06 -9.53
C THR A 122 -0.32 0.78 -9.70
N THR A 123 0.78 0.66 -8.99
CA THR A 123 1.55 -0.58 -8.82
C THR A 123 1.13 -1.36 -7.56
N THR A 124 0.16 -0.86 -6.84
CA THR A 124 -0.44 -1.54 -5.67
C THR A 124 -1.06 -2.87 -6.09
N LYS A 125 -0.87 -3.90 -5.30
CA LYS A 125 -1.51 -5.19 -5.51
C LYS A 125 -3.03 -5.07 -5.38
N ARG A 126 -3.75 -5.87 -6.17
CA ARG A 126 -5.22 -5.92 -6.12
C ARG A 126 -5.76 -6.17 -4.72
N THR A 127 -5.14 -7.08 -3.97
CA THR A 127 -5.55 -7.40 -2.59
C THR A 127 -5.53 -6.17 -1.66
N ASN A 128 -4.51 -5.33 -1.75
CA ASN A 128 -4.45 -4.10 -0.95
C ASN A 128 -5.42 -3.04 -1.48
N MET A 129 -5.58 -2.95 -2.81
CA MET A 129 -6.55 -2.05 -3.41
C MET A 129 -7.98 -2.40 -3.01
N ASP A 130 -8.32 -3.69 -2.93
CA ASP A 130 -9.64 -4.14 -2.47
C ASP A 130 -9.91 -3.73 -1.01
N ILE A 131 -8.89 -3.75 -0.15
CA ILE A 131 -9.02 -3.22 1.22
C ILE A 131 -9.35 -1.72 1.18
N TYR A 132 -8.63 -0.93 0.39
CA TYR A 132 -8.89 0.50 0.27
C TYR A 132 -10.30 0.79 -0.26
N ARG A 133 -10.78 0.01 -1.20
CA ARG A 133 -12.11 0.15 -1.82
C ARG A 133 -13.25 -0.20 -0.86
N THR A 134 -13.09 -1.27 -0.07
CA THR A 134 -14.23 -1.90 0.61
C THR A 134 -14.15 -1.84 2.14
N LEU A 135 -12.95 -1.87 2.72
CA LEU A 135 -12.75 -2.04 4.15
C LEU A 135 -12.14 -0.82 4.85
N ASN A 136 -11.41 0.03 4.11
CA ASN A 136 -10.78 1.20 4.72
C ASN A 136 -11.82 2.23 5.15
N LYS A 137 -11.86 2.51 6.45
CA LYS A 137 -12.87 3.38 7.07
C LYS A 137 -12.71 4.85 6.66
N ASN A 138 -11.49 5.34 6.58
CA ASN A 138 -11.21 6.75 6.32
C ASN A 138 -11.50 7.13 4.86
N ILE A 139 -11.06 6.28 3.92
CA ILE A 139 -11.30 6.47 2.49
C ILE A 139 -12.79 6.41 2.19
N ASN A 140 -13.48 5.39 2.72
CA ASN A 140 -14.91 5.20 2.48
C ASN A 140 -15.78 6.28 3.14
N ALA A 141 -15.34 6.86 4.25
CA ALA A 141 -16.05 7.98 4.89
C ALA A 141 -15.89 9.32 4.13
N LYS A 142 -14.80 9.50 3.35
CA LYS A 142 -14.48 10.77 2.68
C LYS A 142 -14.84 10.77 1.20
N ALA A 143 -14.26 9.87 0.43
CA ALA A 143 -14.50 9.73 -1.01
C ALA A 143 -14.30 8.26 -1.42
N PRO A 144 -15.33 7.42 -1.32
CA PRO A 144 -15.25 6.01 -1.70
C PRO A 144 -14.71 5.84 -3.11
N LEU A 145 -13.71 4.99 -3.30
CA LEU A 145 -13.02 4.87 -4.58
C LEU A 145 -13.96 4.46 -5.72
N ASP A 146 -14.88 3.53 -5.45
CA ASP A 146 -15.80 3.01 -6.46
C ASP A 146 -16.90 4.01 -6.87
N GLU A 147 -17.14 5.05 -6.06
CA GLU A 147 -18.09 6.13 -6.40
C GLU A 147 -17.45 7.22 -7.25
N TYR A 148 -16.16 7.47 -7.05
CA TYR A 148 -15.47 8.60 -7.67
C TYR A 148 -14.61 8.23 -8.87
N PHE A 149 -14.09 6.99 -8.94
CA PHE A 149 -13.22 6.57 -10.02
C PHE A 149 -13.96 5.68 -11.03
N ASP A 150 -13.85 6.04 -12.28
CA ASP A 150 -14.46 5.32 -13.39
C ASP A 150 -13.63 4.10 -13.82
N LEU A 151 -12.37 4.05 -13.41
CA LEU A 151 -11.44 2.97 -13.69
C LEU A 151 -10.38 2.86 -12.59
N ILE A 152 -10.07 1.63 -12.19
CA ILE A 152 -8.98 1.32 -11.26
C ILE A 152 -8.14 0.20 -11.87
N TYR A 153 -6.89 0.52 -12.23
CA TYR A 153 -5.88 -0.44 -12.65
C TYR A 153 -4.82 -0.64 -11.59
N THR A 154 -4.60 -1.89 -11.26
CA THR A 154 -3.66 -2.39 -10.26
C THR A 154 -2.44 -3.02 -10.94
N ARG A 155 -1.50 -3.51 -10.14
CA ARG A 155 -0.32 -4.22 -10.64
C ARG A 155 -0.68 -5.39 -11.56
N GLU A 156 -1.75 -6.11 -11.27
CA GLU A 156 -2.18 -7.33 -11.98
C GLU A 156 -2.88 -7.04 -13.32
N ASP A 157 -3.21 -5.79 -13.59
CA ASP A 157 -3.89 -5.39 -14.85
C ASP A 157 -2.89 -5.10 -15.99
N VAL A 158 -1.59 -5.15 -15.71
CA VAL A 158 -0.52 -4.87 -16.68
C VAL A 158 0.55 -5.95 -16.68
N SER A 159 1.20 -6.14 -17.82
CA SER A 159 2.37 -7.02 -17.94
C SER A 159 3.65 -6.34 -17.47
N LYS A 160 3.74 -5.02 -17.67
CA LYS A 160 4.87 -4.20 -17.25
C LYS A 160 4.39 -3.10 -16.31
N ILE A 161 5.03 -3.06 -15.12
CA ILE A 161 4.72 -2.04 -14.11
C ILE A 161 5.39 -0.70 -14.44
N LYS A 162 4.91 0.38 -13.82
CA LYS A 162 5.59 1.69 -13.88
C LYS A 162 7.08 1.56 -13.55
N PRO A 163 7.97 2.22 -14.25
CA PRO A 163 7.75 3.39 -15.13
C PRO A 163 7.31 3.07 -16.57
N ASP A 164 7.06 1.80 -16.95
CA ASP A 164 6.51 1.48 -18.27
C ASP A 164 5.15 2.16 -18.46
N PRO A 165 4.87 2.76 -19.63
CA PRO A 165 3.63 3.48 -19.88
C PRO A 165 2.40 2.59 -20.10
N GLU A 166 2.52 1.27 -20.08
CA GLU A 166 1.45 0.32 -20.40
C GLU A 166 0.14 0.63 -19.65
N VAL A 167 0.21 0.90 -18.34
CA VAL A 167 -0.97 1.17 -17.54
C VAL A 167 -1.75 2.40 -18.00
N TYR A 168 -1.04 3.45 -18.43
CA TYR A 168 -1.67 4.66 -18.95
C TYR A 168 -2.24 4.44 -20.34
N GLN A 169 -1.56 3.71 -21.21
CA GLN A 169 -2.03 3.36 -22.56
C GLN A 169 -3.31 2.53 -22.48
N LYS A 170 -3.35 1.50 -21.64
CA LYS A 170 -4.57 0.71 -21.39
C LYS A 170 -5.70 1.55 -20.83
N ALA A 171 -5.41 2.45 -19.90
CA ALA A 171 -6.43 3.32 -19.32
C ALA A 171 -7.01 4.30 -20.36
N ILE A 172 -6.19 4.88 -21.24
CA ILE A 172 -6.63 5.77 -22.31
C ILE A 172 -7.50 5.01 -23.34
N GLN A 173 -7.15 3.76 -23.66
CA GLN A 173 -7.91 2.95 -24.63
C GLN A 173 -9.29 2.55 -24.13
N LYS A 174 -9.52 2.60 -22.80
CA LYS A 174 -10.79 2.23 -22.18
C LYS A 174 -11.86 3.33 -22.33
N PHE A 175 -11.45 4.57 -22.56
CA PHE A 175 -12.30 5.75 -22.69
C PHE A 175 -12.27 6.35 -24.10
#